data_6fb4af80870471fb1fc36408ab49b569
#
_entry.id   6fb4af80870471fb1fc36408ab49b569
#
_cell.length_a   1.000
_cell.length_b   1.000
_cell.length_c   1.000
_cell.angle_alpha   90.00
_cell.angle_beta   90.00
_cell.angle_gamma   90.00
#
_symmetry.space_group_name_H-M   'P 1'
#
loop_
_entity.id
_entity.type
_entity.pdbx_description
1 polymer ?
#
loop_
_entity_poly.entity_id
_entity_poly.type
_entity_poly.pdbx_seq_one_letter_code
_entity_poly.pdbx_strand_id
1 'polypeptide(L)'
;MDLSNLMTAIGVKKHAFELAPGFTVYIRLPAISKYSECSDPYTTIHYCVVDVDGKQLFKSPEQVESEIDMVYQIKLNTEITRIFTEAMNIEEIEKK
;
A
#
# COMPACT_ATOMS: atom_id res chain seq x y z
N MET A 1 -24.23 2.71 17.73
CA MET A 1 -22.84 2.44 17.31
C MET A 1 -22.09 3.76 17.19
N ASP A 2 -20.90 3.81 17.74
CA ASP A 2 -20.05 4.99 17.65
C ASP A 2 -19.24 4.91 16.35
N LEU A 3 -19.39 5.90 15.48
CA LEU A 3 -18.65 5.95 14.21
C LEU A 3 -17.15 5.97 14.41
N SER A 4 -16.66 6.66 15.45
CA SER A 4 -15.22 6.71 15.75
C SER A 4 -14.65 5.32 16.01
N ASN A 5 -15.34 4.51 16.81
CA ASN A 5 -14.92 3.15 17.10
C ASN A 5 -14.97 2.27 15.86
N LEU A 6 -16.02 2.44 15.06
CA LEU A 6 -16.14 1.71 13.80
C LEU A 6 -14.98 2.05 12.85
N MET A 7 -14.67 3.33 12.69
CA MET A 7 -13.58 3.75 11.79
C MET A 7 -12.22 3.29 12.28
N THR A 8 -12.03 3.16 13.60
CA THR A 8 -10.80 2.58 14.12
C THR A 8 -10.64 1.13 13.67
N ALA A 9 -11.75 0.39 13.61
CA ALA A 9 -11.74 -1.02 13.23
C ALA A 9 -11.61 -1.23 11.72
N ILE A 10 -12.31 -0.42 10.90
CA ILE A 10 -12.43 -0.65 9.46
C ILE A 10 -11.77 0.41 8.59
N GLY A 11 -11.24 1.47 9.19
CA GLY A 11 -10.56 2.52 8.42
C GLY A 11 -9.29 2.03 7.74
N VAL A 12 -8.78 2.84 6.83
CA VAL A 12 -7.56 2.52 6.09
C VAL A 12 -6.42 2.25 7.05
N LYS A 13 -5.75 1.11 6.88
CA LYS A 13 -4.60 0.72 7.69
C LYS A 13 -3.31 1.06 6.95
N LYS A 14 -2.33 1.57 7.69
CA LYS A 14 -1.00 1.82 7.17
C LYS A 14 -0.04 0.82 7.80
N HIS A 15 0.72 0.13 6.97
CA HIS A 15 1.67 -0.88 7.40
C HIS A 15 3.09 -0.34 7.28
N ALA A 16 3.78 -0.21 8.40
CA ALA A 16 5.16 0.29 8.39
C ALA A 16 6.08 -0.70 7.68
N PHE A 17 6.95 -0.20 6.83
CA PHE A 17 7.91 -1.00 6.10
C PHE A 17 9.24 -0.27 6.02
N GLU A 18 10.30 -0.87 6.57
CA GLU A 18 11.64 -0.29 6.47
C GLU A 18 12.21 -0.61 5.09
N LEU A 19 12.19 0.37 4.22
CA LEU A 19 12.64 0.22 2.83
C LEU A 19 14.17 0.17 2.74
N ALA A 20 14.82 1.01 3.54
CA ALA A 20 16.28 1.05 3.63
C ALA A 20 16.63 1.35 5.09
N PRO A 21 17.85 1.03 5.56
CA PRO A 21 18.22 1.29 6.95
C PRO A 21 17.96 2.74 7.36
N GLY A 22 17.11 2.92 8.38
CA GLY A 22 16.75 4.24 8.87
C GLY A 22 15.64 4.95 8.09
N PHE A 23 15.09 4.31 7.05
CA PHE A 23 14.05 4.91 6.21
C PHE A 23 12.81 4.02 6.20
N THR A 24 11.78 4.44 6.90
CA THR A 24 10.51 3.72 6.97
C THR A 24 9.46 4.43 6.15
N VAL A 25 8.77 3.67 5.31
CA VAL A 25 7.59 4.15 4.58
C VAL A 25 6.38 3.39 5.10
N TYR A 26 5.20 3.79 4.66
CA TYR A 26 3.97 3.13 5.06
C TYR A 26 3.23 2.67 3.82
N ILE A 27 2.66 1.46 3.89
CA ILE A 27 1.94 0.87 2.78
C ILE A 27 0.48 0.74 3.17
N ARG A 28 -0.40 1.18 2.28
CA ARG A 28 -1.85 1.05 2.44
C ARG A 28 -2.42 0.38 1.19
N LEU A 29 -3.55 -0.30 1.35
CA LEU A 29 -4.26 -0.81 0.19
C LEU A 29 -5.01 0.36 -0.46
N PRO A 30 -5.10 0.38 -1.81
CA PRO A 30 -5.78 1.48 -2.49
C PRO A 30 -7.29 1.37 -2.30
N ALA A 31 -7.98 2.49 -2.47
CA ALA A 31 -9.45 2.49 -2.52
C ALA A 31 -9.91 1.63 -3.69
N ILE A 32 -11.12 1.06 -3.59
CA ILE A 32 -11.68 0.22 -4.64
C ILE A 32 -11.68 0.95 -5.99
N SER A 33 -12.02 2.24 -5.97
CA SER A 33 -12.03 3.06 -7.19
C SER A 33 -10.66 3.19 -7.85
N LYS A 34 -9.57 3.02 -7.09
CA LYS A 34 -8.21 3.10 -7.61
C LYS A 34 -7.58 1.74 -7.88
N TYR A 35 -8.19 0.68 -7.36
CA TYR A 35 -7.66 -0.67 -7.52
C TYR A 35 -7.53 -1.05 -8.99
N SER A 36 -8.52 -0.70 -9.80
CA SER A 36 -8.51 -1.01 -11.23
C SER A 36 -7.40 -0.28 -11.99
N GLU A 37 -6.89 0.80 -11.44
CA GLU A 37 -5.79 1.56 -12.05
C GLU A 37 -4.42 0.99 -11.68
N CYS A 38 -4.36 0.10 -10.67
CA CYS A 38 -3.11 -0.52 -10.21
C CYS A 38 -2.76 -1.73 -11.08
N SER A 39 -2.66 -1.53 -12.39
CA SER A 39 -2.40 -2.59 -13.36
C SER A 39 -0.91 -2.84 -13.59
N ASP A 40 -0.07 -1.92 -13.18
CA ASP A 40 1.38 -2.05 -13.33
C ASP A 40 2.06 -1.71 -11.99
N PRO A 41 3.34 -2.14 -11.81
CA PRO A 41 4.04 -1.93 -10.55
C PRO A 41 4.20 -0.46 -10.17
N TYR A 42 4.39 0.40 -11.13
CA TYR A 42 4.68 1.82 -10.87
C TYR A 42 3.46 2.54 -10.34
N THR A 43 2.31 2.30 -10.94
CA THR A 43 1.04 2.87 -10.50
C THR A 43 0.67 2.33 -9.12
N THR A 44 0.89 1.04 -8.88
CA THR A 44 0.62 0.40 -7.60
C THR A 44 1.45 1.05 -6.49
N ILE A 45 2.75 1.24 -6.71
CA ILE A 45 3.62 1.90 -5.74
C ILE A 45 3.15 3.33 -5.50
N HIS A 46 2.81 4.05 -6.55
CA HIS A 46 2.35 5.43 -6.44
C HIS A 46 1.14 5.56 -5.51
N TYR A 47 0.16 4.67 -5.63
CA TYR A 47 -1.06 4.74 -4.83
C TYR A 47 -0.90 4.15 -3.43
N CYS A 48 -0.06 3.14 -3.26
CA CYS A 48 -0.01 2.37 -2.02
C CYS A 48 1.03 2.87 -1.02
N VAL A 49 2.11 3.50 -1.48
CA VAL A 49 3.19 3.94 -0.59
C VAL A 49 2.94 5.37 -0.14
N VAL A 50 2.86 5.54 1.18
CA VAL A 50 2.50 6.83 1.78
C VAL A 50 3.45 7.16 2.94
N ASP A 51 3.37 8.40 3.43
CA ASP A 51 4.10 8.81 4.62
C ASP A 51 3.28 8.50 5.89
N VAL A 52 3.81 8.89 7.04
CA VAL A 52 3.14 8.64 8.33
C VAL A 52 1.76 9.29 8.39
N ASP A 53 1.54 10.37 7.66
CA ASP A 53 0.27 11.09 7.62
C ASP A 53 -0.70 10.54 6.57
N GLY A 54 -0.28 9.54 5.79
CA GLY A 54 -1.10 8.95 4.76
C GLY A 54 -1.05 9.65 3.43
N LYS A 55 -0.09 10.54 3.23
CA LYS A 55 0.08 11.25 1.96
C LYS A 55 0.99 10.45 1.03
N GLN A 56 0.67 10.45 -0.24
CA GLN A 56 1.48 9.76 -1.24
C GLN A 56 2.89 10.35 -1.28
N LEU A 57 3.91 9.48 -1.16
CA LEU A 57 5.31 9.89 -1.18
C LEU A 57 5.78 10.24 -2.58
N PHE A 58 5.30 9.52 -3.59
CA PHE A 58 5.72 9.69 -4.97
C PHE A 58 4.66 10.45 -5.74
N LYS A 59 5.08 11.43 -6.55
CA LYS A 59 4.17 12.33 -7.22
C LYS A 59 3.42 11.68 -8.38
N SER A 60 4.04 10.67 -9.01
CA SER A 60 3.45 10.05 -10.19
C SER A 60 4.06 8.65 -10.40
N PRO A 61 3.38 7.79 -11.19
CA PRO A 61 3.98 6.50 -11.57
C PRO A 61 5.28 6.67 -12.36
N GLU A 62 5.39 7.72 -13.15
CA GLU A 62 6.59 8.01 -13.93
C GLU A 62 7.79 8.30 -13.03
N GLN A 63 7.57 8.96 -11.90
CA GLN A 63 8.63 9.19 -10.92
C GLN A 63 9.12 7.86 -10.36
N VAL A 64 8.21 6.95 -10.03
CA VAL A 64 8.59 5.64 -9.52
C VAL A 64 9.43 4.88 -10.55
N GLU A 65 9.00 4.88 -11.80
CA GLU A 65 9.69 4.15 -12.86
C GLU A 65 11.09 4.70 -13.11
N SER A 66 11.25 6.02 -13.17
CA SER A 66 12.48 6.65 -13.64
C SER A 66 13.47 7.03 -12.53
N GLU A 67 13.00 7.26 -11.31
CA GLU A 67 13.86 7.79 -10.25
C GLU A 67 14.16 6.80 -9.12
N ILE A 68 13.45 5.69 -9.05
CA ILE A 68 13.68 4.70 -7.99
C ILE A 68 14.44 3.51 -8.56
N ASP A 69 15.49 3.11 -7.84
CA ASP A 69 16.28 1.94 -8.22
C ASP A 69 15.40 0.70 -8.25
N MET A 70 15.63 -0.17 -9.23
CA MET A 70 14.84 -1.38 -9.43
C MET A 70 14.77 -2.26 -8.17
N VAL A 71 15.86 -2.33 -7.40
CA VAL A 71 15.89 -3.13 -6.17
C VAL A 71 14.79 -2.68 -5.21
N TYR A 72 14.63 -1.36 -5.05
CA TYR A 72 13.62 -0.82 -4.15
C TYR A 72 12.22 -0.92 -4.73
N GLN A 73 12.08 -0.82 -6.05
CA GLN A 73 10.79 -1.08 -6.69
C GLN A 73 10.33 -2.51 -6.43
N ILE A 74 11.24 -3.47 -6.54
CA ILE A 74 10.93 -4.89 -6.27
C ILE A 74 10.55 -5.08 -4.80
N LYS A 75 11.30 -4.49 -3.88
CA LYS A 75 11.00 -4.59 -2.45
C LYS A 75 9.61 -4.05 -2.12
N LEU A 76 9.26 -2.89 -2.66
CA LEU A 76 7.96 -2.28 -2.43
C LEU A 76 6.83 -3.13 -3.01
N ASN A 77 6.99 -3.60 -4.24
CA ASN A 77 5.97 -4.45 -4.86
C ASN A 77 5.79 -5.77 -4.13
N THR A 78 6.87 -6.37 -3.66
CA THR A 78 6.81 -7.62 -2.91
C THR A 78 6.02 -7.42 -1.62
N GLU A 79 6.28 -6.34 -0.90
CA GLU A 79 5.56 -6.07 0.34
C GLU A 79 4.09 -5.73 0.10
N ILE A 80 3.80 -4.94 -0.93
CA ILE A 80 2.42 -4.63 -1.29
C ILE A 80 1.67 -5.91 -1.64
N THR A 81 2.27 -6.78 -2.43
CA THR A 81 1.66 -8.06 -2.81
C THR A 81 1.40 -8.93 -1.59
N ARG A 82 2.33 -8.97 -0.64
CA ARG A 82 2.15 -9.73 0.60
C ARG A 82 0.93 -9.22 1.37
N ILE A 83 0.77 -7.91 1.49
CA ILE A 83 -0.36 -7.31 2.21
C ILE A 83 -1.67 -7.63 1.50
N PHE A 84 -1.71 -7.53 0.18
CA PHE A 84 -2.89 -7.89 -0.61
C PHE A 84 -3.25 -9.36 -0.42
N THR A 85 -2.25 -10.24 -0.47
CA THR A 85 -2.46 -11.68 -0.34
C THR A 85 -3.03 -12.02 1.04
N GLU A 86 -2.51 -11.41 2.10
CA GLU A 86 -3.03 -11.62 3.44
C GLU A 86 -4.48 -11.17 3.57
N ALA A 87 -4.82 -10.01 2.98
CA ALA A 87 -6.18 -9.51 3.00
C ALA A 87 -7.14 -10.44 2.27
N MET A 88 -6.73 -10.98 1.13
CA MET A 88 -7.53 -11.93 0.36
C MET A 88 -7.73 -13.24 1.10
N ASN A 89 -6.69 -13.74 1.77
CA ASN A 89 -6.77 -14.98 2.54
C ASN A 89 -7.74 -14.86 3.71
N ILE A 90 -7.72 -13.72 4.41
CA ILE A 90 -8.66 -13.46 5.50
C ILE A 90 -10.09 -13.50 4.99
N GLU A 91 -10.33 -12.88 3.85
CA GLU A 91 -11.66 -12.84 3.24
C GLU A 91 -12.15 -14.24 2.85
N GLU A 92 -11.28 -15.07 2.29
CA GLU A 92 -11.61 -16.45 1.94
C GLU A 92 -11.97 -17.28 3.16
N ILE A 93 -11.22 -17.12 4.25
CA ILE A 93 -11.47 -17.85 5.49
C ILE A 93 -12.83 -17.48 6.06
N GLU A 94 -13.18 -16.20 6.03
CA GLU A 94 -14.47 -15.72 6.54
C GLU A 94 -15.65 -16.23 5.74
N LYS A 95 -15.47 -16.50 4.46
CA LYS A 95 -16.54 -17.01 3.59
C LYS A 95 -16.88 -18.47 3.82
N LYS A 96 -16.02 -19.19 4.51
CA LYS A 96 -16.25 -20.59 4.84
C LYS A 96 -17.03 -20.71 6.15
#